data_d68a08398259634b0e3ba07144475018
#
_entry.id   d68a08398259634b0e3ba07144475018
#
_cell.length_a   1.000
_cell.length_b   1.000
_cell.length_c   1.000
_cell.angle_alpha   90.00
_cell.angle_beta   90.00
_cell.angle_gamma   90.00
#
_symmetry.space_group_name_H-M   'P 1'
#
loop_
_entity.id
_entity.type
_entity.pdbx_description
1 polymer ?
#
loop_
_entity_poly.entity_id
_entity_poly.type
_entity_poly.pdbx_seq_one_letter_code
_entity_poly.pdbx_strand_id
1 'polypeptide(L)'
;IGPAGENLALMAAVMNDKHRAAARSGVGAVMGSKNLKAVVAQGKKNPTLADTEGMRKLSVTISKEVGVDVKKGSSLREYGTAYVPQVTNTLGILPTRNFQTGTFEGTDQIDGVALKEKYLIRHTPCYRCPISCGRLTAVDDEEYAGKGEGPEYESIASLGSACGVDHLGALTKANYWCNELGMDTISTGMTIAAAMEMYEKGYIPEEDIGQPLRFGDADAMIEMIQKMAYRDGFGDSLAEGSYRLAAKYGHPEIAVTARKQEFPGYDPRGSQGMGLLYATSNKGASHMEGDLAYSEVFGVPEKIDPLTSEGKAPLVARFEDAFALIDAAGLCVFLAVRYVFDEDVNLWPTRLTQLMNLTTGAEYTPAEIMQAAERIYNLERLFLIGAGSGKNDDTLPYRMLHEPLPDGPGKGKVVELDKMLPEFYADRGWDQDGVP
;
A
#
# COMPACT_ATOMS: atom_id res chain seq x y z
N ILE A 1 0.68 12.78 -15.26
CA ILE A 1 0.81 11.36 -15.58
C ILE A 1 2.03 11.10 -16.43
N GLY A 2 2.64 9.93 -16.26
CA GLY A 2 3.76 9.47 -17.07
C GLY A 2 3.32 8.74 -18.35
N PRO A 3 4.30 8.16 -19.10
CA PRO A 3 4.02 7.33 -20.26
C PRO A 3 2.99 6.22 -20.00
N ALA A 4 3.05 5.56 -18.84
CA ALA A 4 2.09 4.53 -18.47
C ALA A 4 0.63 5.02 -18.50
N GLY A 5 0.38 6.24 -18.00
CA GLY A 5 -0.96 6.85 -18.06
C GLY A 5 -1.39 7.21 -19.46
N GLU A 6 -0.48 7.70 -20.30
CA GLU A 6 -0.74 8.04 -21.69
C GLU A 6 -1.07 6.79 -22.52
N ASN A 7 -0.43 5.66 -22.19
CA ASN A 7 -0.67 4.36 -22.83
C ASN A 7 -1.75 3.52 -22.12
N LEU A 8 -2.46 4.09 -21.15
CA LEU A 8 -3.59 3.47 -20.45
C LEU A 8 -3.21 2.17 -19.72
N ALA A 9 -1.98 2.04 -19.22
CA ALA A 9 -1.62 0.93 -18.36
C ALA A 9 -2.46 0.98 -17.06
N LEU A 10 -3.07 -0.14 -16.66
CA LEU A 10 -4.07 -0.15 -15.58
C LEU A 10 -3.47 0.11 -14.19
N MET A 11 -2.15 0.02 -14.03
CA MET A 11 -1.40 0.42 -12.83
C MET A 11 -0.82 1.84 -12.93
N ALA A 12 -1.27 2.65 -13.88
CA ALA A 12 -0.75 4.00 -14.03
C ALA A 12 -1.17 4.92 -12.88
N ALA A 13 -0.21 5.71 -12.40
CA ALA A 13 -0.32 6.62 -11.28
C ALA A 13 -0.39 8.09 -11.70
N VAL A 14 -0.89 8.94 -10.81
CA VAL A 14 -0.74 10.40 -10.90
C VAL A 14 0.41 10.82 -9.99
N MET A 15 1.50 11.29 -10.59
CA MET A 15 2.70 11.69 -9.87
C MET A 15 2.63 13.12 -9.39
N ASN A 16 3.00 13.35 -8.14
CA ASN A 16 3.11 14.65 -7.50
C ASN A 16 4.51 14.82 -6.90
N ASP A 17 5.08 16.03 -7.01
CA ASP A 17 6.41 16.36 -6.47
C ASP A 17 7.52 15.35 -6.85
N LYS A 18 7.43 14.77 -8.05
CA LYS A 18 8.36 13.80 -8.65
C LYS A 18 8.34 12.39 -8.05
N HIS A 19 7.90 12.21 -6.81
CA HIS A 19 8.01 10.93 -6.10
C HIS A 19 6.91 10.70 -5.05
N ARG A 20 5.90 11.54 -5.04
CA ARG A 20 4.63 11.27 -4.34
C ARG A 20 3.59 10.92 -5.38
N ALA A 21 2.69 10.01 -5.07
CA ALA A 21 1.75 9.52 -6.07
C ALA A 21 0.37 9.26 -5.47
N ALA A 22 -0.68 9.61 -6.23
CA ALA A 22 -1.93 8.87 -6.17
C ALA A 22 -1.72 7.64 -7.05
N ALA A 23 -1.22 6.55 -6.44
CA ALA A 23 -0.59 5.47 -7.16
C ALA A 23 -1.58 4.37 -7.57
N ARG A 24 -2.37 3.88 -6.62
CA ARG A 24 -3.20 2.69 -6.81
C ARG A 24 -4.52 2.99 -7.51
N SER A 25 -5.18 1.93 -7.99
CA SER A 25 -6.49 1.95 -8.68
C SER A 25 -6.49 2.60 -10.08
N GLY A 26 -5.32 2.78 -10.70
CA GLY A 26 -5.20 3.16 -12.11
C GLY A 26 -5.67 4.58 -12.47
N VAL A 27 -5.66 5.51 -11.49
CA VAL A 27 -6.12 6.89 -11.71
C VAL A 27 -5.32 7.63 -12.79
N GLY A 28 -4.05 7.25 -13.03
CA GLY A 28 -3.26 7.76 -14.14
C GLY A 28 -3.81 7.38 -15.52
N ALA A 29 -4.29 6.13 -15.66
CA ALA A 29 -4.96 5.69 -16.89
C ALA A 29 -6.29 6.41 -17.11
N VAL A 30 -7.03 6.72 -16.04
CA VAL A 30 -8.26 7.54 -16.12
C VAL A 30 -7.94 8.93 -16.66
N MET A 31 -6.89 9.60 -16.17
CA MET A 31 -6.44 10.87 -16.73
C MET A 31 -6.01 10.75 -18.20
N GLY A 32 -5.24 9.70 -18.52
CA GLY A 32 -4.81 9.42 -19.90
C GLY A 32 -5.97 9.22 -20.87
N SER A 33 -7.00 8.45 -20.47
CA SER A 33 -8.20 8.22 -21.28
C SER A 33 -8.98 9.51 -21.61
N LYS A 34 -8.75 10.57 -20.85
CA LYS A 34 -9.35 11.90 -21.05
C LYS A 34 -8.39 12.90 -21.71
N ASN A 35 -7.24 12.44 -22.18
CA ASN A 35 -6.15 13.26 -22.74
C ASN A 35 -5.70 14.37 -21.77
N LEU A 36 -5.78 14.12 -20.45
CA LEU A 36 -5.38 15.07 -19.41
C LEU A 36 -3.98 14.72 -18.89
N LYS A 37 -2.94 15.47 -19.31
CA LYS A 37 -1.56 15.19 -18.93
C LYS A 37 -1.23 15.63 -17.51
N ALA A 38 -1.68 16.80 -17.10
CA ALA A 38 -1.35 17.38 -15.80
C ALA A 38 -2.39 18.39 -15.34
N VAL A 39 -2.50 18.56 -14.02
CA VAL A 39 -3.24 19.64 -13.38
C VAL A 39 -2.24 20.48 -12.60
N VAL A 40 -2.25 21.79 -12.83
CA VAL A 40 -1.37 22.74 -12.12
C VAL A 40 -2.23 23.74 -11.37
N ALA A 41 -1.93 23.92 -10.09
CA ALA A 41 -2.59 24.91 -9.26
C ALA A 41 -1.57 25.87 -8.65
N GLN A 42 -1.87 27.15 -8.66
CA GLN A 42 -1.07 28.18 -8.00
C GLN A 42 -1.97 29.11 -7.21
N GLY A 43 -1.68 29.26 -5.92
CA GLY A 43 -2.39 30.16 -5.02
C GLY A 43 -1.46 31.12 -4.30
N LYS A 44 -1.95 32.32 -3.98
CA LYS A 44 -1.23 33.33 -3.18
C LYS A 44 -1.87 33.59 -1.81
N LYS A 45 -3.08 33.07 -1.57
CA LYS A 45 -3.81 33.28 -0.32
C LYS A 45 -3.65 32.07 0.58
N ASN A 46 -3.37 32.30 1.85
CA ASN A 46 -3.49 31.27 2.86
C ASN A 46 -4.96 31.01 3.17
N PRO A 47 -5.35 29.77 3.51
CA PRO A 47 -6.70 29.51 4.01
C PRO A 47 -6.95 30.29 5.30
N THR A 48 -8.19 30.73 5.49
CA THR A 48 -8.62 31.36 6.73
C THR A 48 -8.94 30.26 7.75
N LEU A 49 -8.39 30.36 8.94
CA LEU A 49 -8.68 29.48 10.07
C LEU A 49 -9.66 30.18 11.01
N ALA A 50 -10.58 29.44 11.62
CA ALA A 50 -11.52 29.96 12.59
C ALA A 50 -10.79 30.40 13.89
N ASP A 51 -9.85 29.60 14.37
CA ASP A 51 -8.95 29.94 15.48
C ASP A 51 -7.49 29.71 15.11
N THR A 52 -6.82 30.76 14.64
CA THR A 52 -5.42 30.74 14.24
C THR A 52 -4.47 30.48 15.43
N GLU A 53 -4.77 31.05 16.61
CA GLU A 53 -3.89 30.91 17.78
C GLU A 53 -4.02 29.50 18.41
N GLY A 54 -5.24 28.96 18.52
CA GLY A 54 -5.49 27.57 18.92
C GLY A 54 -4.78 26.60 18.01
N MET A 55 -4.92 26.78 16.68
CA MET A 55 -4.25 25.96 15.69
C MET A 55 -2.72 26.00 15.83
N ARG A 56 -2.14 27.19 16.03
CA ARG A 56 -0.70 27.35 16.26
C ARG A 56 -0.23 26.60 17.50
N LYS A 57 -0.97 26.68 18.60
CA LYS A 57 -0.62 25.97 19.87
C LYS A 57 -0.66 24.46 19.67
N LEU A 58 -1.73 23.92 19.09
CA LEU A 58 -1.89 22.50 18.86
C LEU A 58 -0.81 21.96 17.92
N SER A 59 -0.55 22.65 16.80
CA SER A 59 0.51 22.28 15.85
C SER A 59 1.91 22.26 16.49
N VAL A 60 2.22 23.22 17.36
CA VAL A 60 3.50 23.24 18.10
C VAL A 60 3.58 22.08 19.07
N THR A 61 2.48 21.71 19.74
CA THR A 61 2.44 20.56 20.65
C THR A 61 2.74 19.27 19.91
N ILE A 62 2.00 18.99 18.83
CA ILE A 62 2.23 17.80 18.00
C ILE A 62 3.66 17.76 17.45
N SER A 63 4.16 18.89 16.93
CA SER A 63 5.54 18.96 16.41
C SER A 63 6.60 18.68 17.46
N LYS A 64 6.39 19.07 18.72
CA LYS A 64 7.31 18.76 19.82
C LYS A 64 7.30 17.26 20.17
N GLU A 65 6.13 16.64 20.20
CA GLU A 65 5.98 15.19 20.44
C GLU A 65 6.70 14.39 19.37
N VAL A 66 6.46 14.69 18.09
CA VAL A 66 7.21 14.09 16.97
C VAL A 66 8.71 14.30 17.12
N GLY A 67 9.13 15.52 17.49
CA GLY A 67 10.54 15.85 17.71
C GLY A 67 11.20 15.06 18.85
N VAL A 68 10.45 14.70 19.89
CA VAL A 68 10.91 13.81 20.96
C VAL A 68 11.14 12.40 20.46
N ASP A 69 10.17 11.84 19.69
CA ASP A 69 10.30 10.48 19.15
C ASP A 69 11.43 10.37 18.12
N VAL A 70 11.59 11.38 17.27
CA VAL A 70 12.72 11.45 16.34
C VAL A 70 14.06 11.43 17.08
N LYS A 71 14.19 12.18 18.20
CA LYS A 71 15.43 12.21 19.01
C LYS A 71 15.70 10.90 19.76
N LYS A 72 14.66 10.12 20.05
CA LYS A 72 14.80 8.79 20.68
C LYS A 72 15.22 7.70 19.70
N GLY A 73 15.35 8.00 18.41
CA GLY A 73 15.74 7.05 17.37
C GLY A 73 14.53 6.42 16.66
N SER A 74 13.74 7.21 15.97
CA SER A 74 12.62 6.71 15.16
C SER A 74 13.12 5.98 13.93
N SER A 75 12.80 4.68 13.79
CA SER A 75 13.11 3.89 12.59
C SER A 75 12.50 4.50 11.32
N LEU A 76 11.29 5.06 11.43
CA LEU A 76 10.63 5.76 10.32
C LEU A 76 11.42 7.01 9.87
N ARG A 77 12.03 7.76 10.80
CA ARG A 77 12.92 8.87 10.48
C ARG A 77 14.21 8.38 9.84
N GLU A 78 14.78 7.30 10.37
CA GLU A 78 16.11 6.84 10.00
C GLU A 78 16.13 6.09 8.68
N TYR A 79 15.15 5.22 8.47
CA TYR A 79 15.09 4.30 7.32
C TYR A 79 13.87 4.51 6.40
N GLY A 80 12.94 5.44 6.74
CA GLY A 80 11.62 5.46 6.11
C GLY A 80 10.88 4.16 6.37
N THR A 81 9.98 3.75 5.50
CA THR A 81 9.32 2.44 5.60
C THR A 81 10.22 1.26 5.23
N ALA A 82 11.41 1.51 4.68
CA ALA A 82 12.35 0.44 4.31
C ALA A 82 12.89 -0.39 5.51
N TYR A 83 12.56 -0.04 6.77
CA TYR A 83 12.84 -0.91 7.92
C TYR A 83 11.87 -2.09 8.03
N VAL A 84 10.71 -2.02 7.38
CA VAL A 84 9.60 -2.97 7.52
C VAL A 84 9.93 -4.37 6.97
N PRO A 85 10.73 -4.56 5.88
CA PRO A 85 11.07 -5.89 5.38
C PRO A 85 11.59 -6.84 6.45
N GLN A 86 12.47 -6.38 7.35
CA GLN A 86 13.00 -7.19 8.45
C GLN A 86 11.91 -7.64 9.43
N VAL A 87 10.97 -6.76 9.72
CA VAL A 87 9.87 -7.06 10.64
C VAL A 87 8.93 -8.11 10.03
N THR A 88 8.51 -7.87 8.79
CA THR A 88 7.58 -8.78 8.08
C THR A 88 8.22 -10.11 7.76
N ASN A 89 9.51 -10.14 7.41
CA ASN A 89 10.27 -11.37 7.21
C ASN A 89 10.35 -12.21 8.50
N THR A 90 10.65 -11.57 9.63
CA THR A 90 10.70 -12.26 10.93
C THR A 90 9.34 -12.83 11.33
N LEU A 91 8.25 -12.17 10.96
CA LEU A 91 6.89 -12.62 11.22
C LEU A 91 6.39 -13.63 10.17
N GLY A 92 7.16 -13.91 9.12
CA GLY A 92 6.78 -14.83 8.06
C GLY A 92 5.63 -14.32 7.18
N ILE A 93 5.55 -13.01 6.99
CA ILE A 93 4.49 -12.34 6.20
C ILE A 93 5.04 -11.43 5.11
N LEU A 94 6.34 -11.48 4.81
CA LEU A 94 6.94 -10.78 3.68
C LEU A 94 6.65 -11.56 2.39
N PRO A 95 5.80 -11.06 1.48
CA PRO A 95 5.46 -11.77 0.25
C PRO A 95 6.72 -12.10 -0.55
N THR A 96 6.93 -13.37 -0.83
CA THR A 96 8.10 -13.87 -1.53
C THR A 96 7.67 -14.74 -2.70
N ARG A 97 8.27 -14.50 -3.89
CA ARG A 97 7.98 -15.23 -5.13
C ARG A 97 6.47 -15.40 -5.36
N ASN A 98 5.78 -14.28 -5.55
CA ASN A 98 4.32 -14.23 -5.73
C ASN A 98 3.54 -14.88 -4.56
N PHE A 99 3.91 -14.59 -3.31
CA PHE A 99 3.27 -15.16 -2.10
C PHE A 99 3.38 -16.69 -1.96
N GLN A 100 4.37 -17.32 -2.59
CA GLN A 100 4.61 -18.76 -2.38
C GLN A 100 5.08 -19.03 -0.94
N THR A 101 5.85 -18.13 -0.36
CA THR A 101 6.24 -18.13 1.07
C THR A 101 6.18 -16.72 1.66
N GLY A 102 6.21 -16.62 2.99
CA GLY A 102 6.24 -15.37 3.75
C GLY A 102 7.64 -14.96 4.22
N THR A 103 8.69 -15.65 3.79
CA THR A 103 10.09 -15.39 4.17
C THR A 103 10.98 -15.27 2.95
N PHE A 104 11.91 -14.31 2.98
CA PHE A 104 12.86 -14.04 1.91
C PHE A 104 14.30 -14.07 2.42
N GLU A 105 15.11 -14.92 1.83
CA GLU A 105 16.51 -15.14 2.19
C GLU A 105 17.41 -13.91 1.95
N GLY A 106 17.06 -13.06 0.97
CA GLY A 106 17.82 -11.87 0.59
C GLY A 106 17.42 -10.58 1.33
N THR A 107 16.60 -10.66 2.38
CA THR A 107 16.04 -9.48 3.06
C THR A 107 17.08 -8.49 3.54
N ASP A 108 18.20 -8.98 4.14
CA ASP A 108 19.29 -8.14 4.65
C ASP A 108 19.99 -7.33 3.54
N GLN A 109 19.87 -7.75 2.29
CA GLN A 109 20.52 -7.08 1.16
C GLN A 109 19.70 -5.92 0.63
N ILE A 110 18.37 -5.92 0.88
CA ILE A 110 17.42 -4.96 0.29
C ILE A 110 16.66 -4.13 1.33
N ASP A 111 16.99 -4.23 2.60
CA ASP A 111 16.35 -3.51 3.69
C ASP A 111 16.80 -2.04 3.83
N GLY A 112 16.22 -1.35 4.82
CA GLY A 112 16.52 0.04 5.10
C GLY A 112 17.94 0.31 5.60
N VAL A 113 18.58 -0.67 6.23
CA VAL A 113 19.98 -0.57 6.68
C VAL A 113 20.89 -0.57 5.46
N ALA A 114 20.75 -1.57 4.60
CA ALA A 114 21.50 -1.66 3.35
C ALA A 114 21.29 -0.44 2.45
N LEU A 115 20.04 0.06 2.33
CA LEU A 115 19.71 1.25 1.55
C LEU A 115 20.39 2.50 2.11
N LYS A 116 20.39 2.67 3.44
CA LYS A 116 21.01 3.81 4.10
C LYS A 116 22.53 3.79 3.93
N GLU A 117 23.16 2.65 4.14
CA GLU A 117 24.61 2.52 4.09
C GLU A 117 25.18 2.70 2.68
N LYS A 118 24.47 2.15 1.66
CA LYS A 118 24.97 2.15 0.28
C LYS A 118 24.58 3.40 -0.51
N TYR A 119 23.34 3.89 -0.39
CA TYR A 119 22.78 4.81 -1.35
C TYR A 119 22.18 6.10 -0.80
N LEU A 120 21.97 6.23 0.53
CA LEU A 120 21.34 7.42 1.11
C LEU A 120 22.23 8.67 0.98
N ILE A 121 21.69 9.70 0.32
CA ILE A 121 22.32 11.02 0.26
C ILE A 121 21.85 11.89 1.43
N ARG A 122 20.52 11.96 1.63
CA ARG A 122 19.90 12.78 2.70
C ARG A 122 18.43 12.41 2.88
N HIS A 123 17.89 12.76 4.04
CA HIS A 123 16.45 12.72 4.25
C HIS A 123 15.74 13.88 3.57
N THR A 124 14.52 13.62 3.08
CA THR A 124 13.66 14.60 2.40
C THR A 124 12.30 14.66 3.10
N PRO A 125 11.92 15.82 3.68
CA PRO A 125 10.60 15.99 4.27
C PRO A 125 9.56 16.33 3.21
N CYS A 126 8.31 15.90 3.41
CA CYS A 126 7.16 16.57 2.82
C CYS A 126 7.03 17.99 3.39
N TYR A 127 6.22 18.85 2.76
CA TYR A 127 6.07 20.25 3.18
C TYR A 127 5.80 20.38 4.69
N ARG A 128 6.72 21.02 5.42
CA ARG A 128 6.68 21.24 6.87
C ARG A 128 6.53 19.97 7.74
N CYS A 129 6.80 18.79 7.23
CA CYS A 129 6.68 17.55 7.98
C CYS A 129 7.88 17.37 8.93
N PRO A 130 7.66 17.22 10.26
CA PRO A 130 8.75 17.03 11.22
C PRO A 130 9.33 15.61 11.22
N ILE A 131 8.64 14.60 10.69
CA ILE A 131 9.11 13.20 10.61
C ILE A 131 10.26 13.09 9.61
N SER A 132 10.08 13.63 8.39
CA SER A 132 11.09 13.58 7.31
C SER A 132 11.52 12.16 6.96
N CYS A 133 10.55 11.28 6.68
CA CYS A 133 10.78 9.86 6.36
C CYS A 133 11.26 9.62 4.92
N GLY A 134 11.16 10.58 4.03
CA GLY A 134 11.64 10.47 2.66
C GLY A 134 13.17 10.39 2.58
N ARG A 135 13.70 9.73 1.55
CA ARG A 135 15.12 9.40 1.40
C ARG A 135 15.58 9.66 -0.02
N LEU A 136 16.32 10.74 -0.23
CA LEU A 136 17.00 10.94 -1.48
C LEU A 136 18.19 9.98 -1.56
N THR A 137 18.22 9.16 -2.60
CA THR A 137 19.25 8.15 -2.84
C THR A 137 19.94 8.36 -4.18
N ALA A 138 21.17 7.84 -4.32
CA ALA A 138 21.84 7.68 -5.59
C ALA A 138 22.51 6.31 -5.64
N VAL A 139 22.32 5.64 -6.77
CA VAL A 139 23.03 4.42 -7.14
C VAL A 139 24.10 4.84 -8.12
N ASP A 140 25.36 4.53 -7.80
CA ASP A 140 26.56 4.85 -8.58
C ASP A 140 27.14 3.65 -9.33
N ASP A 141 26.51 2.49 -9.20
CA ASP A 141 26.78 1.30 -10.00
C ASP A 141 26.51 1.59 -11.49
N GLU A 142 27.49 1.29 -12.37
CA GLU A 142 27.41 1.62 -13.81
C GLU A 142 26.12 1.08 -14.46
N GLU A 143 25.67 -0.11 -14.07
CA GLU A 143 24.52 -0.79 -14.65
C GLU A 143 23.19 -0.18 -14.20
N TYR A 144 23.08 0.15 -12.90
CA TYR A 144 21.83 0.63 -12.30
C TYR A 144 21.89 2.11 -11.89
N ALA A 145 22.85 2.83 -12.40
CA ALA A 145 23.08 4.24 -12.06
C ALA A 145 21.79 5.08 -12.14
N GLY A 146 21.62 5.94 -11.13
CA GLY A 146 20.46 6.83 -11.06
C GLY A 146 20.39 7.58 -9.75
N LYS A 147 19.44 8.54 -9.68
CA LYS A 147 19.19 9.36 -8.50
C LYS A 147 17.71 9.66 -8.37
N GLY A 148 17.16 9.47 -7.18
CA GLY A 148 15.74 9.71 -6.90
C GLY A 148 15.39 9.46 -5.44
N GLU A 149 14.09 9.46 -5.15
CA GLU A 149 13.60 8.99 -3.86
C GLU A 149 13.86 7.48 -3.75
N GLY A 150 14.36 7.02 -2.61
CA GLY A 150 14.60 5.61 -2.36
C GLY A 150 13.29 4.82 -2.20
N PRO A 151 13.32 3.51 -2.48
CA PRO A 151 12.12 2.69 -2.43
C PRO A 151 11.50 2.65 -1.02
N GLU A 152 10.19 2.74 -0.94
CA GLU A 152 9.42 2.47 0.26
C GLU A 152 9.28 0.95 0.47
N TYR A 153 8.80 0.52 1.66
CA TYR A 153 8.57 -0.90 1.97
C TYR A 153 7.79 -1.62 0.87
N GLU A 154 6.70 -1.04 0.44
CA GLU A 154 5.85 -1.66 -0.58
C GLU A 154 6.57 -1.88 -1.92
N SER A 155 7.45 -0.94 -2.30
CA SER A 155 8.30 -1.10 -3.49
C SER A 155 9.36 -2.18 -3.29
N ILE A 156 9.92 -2.30 -2.07
CA ILE A 156 10.89 -3.36 -1.73
C ILE A 156 10.20 -4.73 -1.73
N ALA A 157 9.01 -4.83 -1.15
CA ALA A 157 8.27 -6.08 -1.12
C ALA A 157 7.85 -6.53 -2.54
N SER A 158 7.32 -5.63 -3.35
CA SER A 158 6.78 -5.96 -4.67
C SER A 158 7.86 -6.22 -5.72
N LEU A 159 8.86 -5.34 -5.83
CA LEU A 159 9.94 -5.44 -6.83
C LEU A 159 11.13 -6.28 -6.32
N GLY A 160 11.26 -6.44 -5.01
CA GLY A 160 12.29 -7.27 -4.37
C GLY A 160 11.79 -8.67 -4.08
N SER A 161 11.34 -8.93 -2.84
CA SER A 161 11.01 -10.30 -2.39
C SER A 161 9.95 -11.00 -3.23
N ALA A 162 8.89 -10.31 -3.68
CA ALA A 162 7.86 -10.91 -4.53
C ALA A 162 8.40 -11.34 -5.90
N CYS A 163 9.36 -10.60 -6.46
CA CYS A 163 10.09 -10.98 -7.68
C CYS A 163 11.33 -11.86 -7.41
N GLY A 164 11.65 -12.14 -6.14
CA GLY A 164 12.85 -12.91 -5.76
C GLY A 164 14.16 -12.15 -5.97
N VAL A 165 14.12 -10.83 -6.15
CA VAL A 165 15.28 -9.98 -6.43
C VAL A 165 15.89 -9.47 -5.13
N ASP A 166 17.18 -9.76 -4.90
CA ASP A 166 17.96 -9.32 -3.74
C ASP A 166 19.05 -8.27 -4.08
N HIS A 167 19.09 -7.81 -5.32
CA HIS A 167 20.04 -6.79 -5.77
C HIS A 167 19.48 -5.37 -5.55
N LEU A 168 19.94 -4.70 -4.48
CA LEU A 168 19.42 -3.40 -4.05
C LEU A 168 19.56 -2.29 -5.10
N GLY A 169 20.66 -2.28 -5.89
CA GLY A 169 20.86 -1.31 -6.96
C GLY A 169 19.78 -1.42 -8.04
N ALA A 170 19.54 -2.63 -8.51
CA ALA A 170 18.51 -2.92 -9.50
C ALA A 170 17.10 -2.58 -8.99
N LEU A 171 16.78 -2.97 -7.75
CA LEU A 171 15.51 -2.64 -7.10
C LEU A 171 15.31 -1.13 -6.98
N THR A 172 16.35 -0.39 -6.58
CA THR A 172 16.29 1.07 -6.47
C THR A 172 16.11 1.72 -7.84
N LYS A 173 16.77 1.19 -8.87
CA LYS A 173 16.59 1.62 -10.27
C LYS A 173 15.17 1.35 -10.79
N ALA A 174 14.63 0.18 -10.49
CA ALA A 174 13.24 -0.18 -10.82
C ALA A 174 12.24 0.80 -10.20
N ASN A 175 12.44 1.18 -8.93
CA ASN A 175 11.64 2.20 -8.26
C ASN A 175 11.76 3.58 -8.94
N TYR A 176 12.95 3.98 -9.40
CA TYR A 176 13.11 5.24 -10.15
C TYR A 176 12.32 5.19 -11.46
N TRP A 177 12.38 4.07 -12.19
CA TRP A 177 11.61 3.89 -13.41
C TRP A 177 10.10 3.96 -13.18
N CYS A 178 9.59 3.31 -12.13
CA CYS A 178 8.16 3.41 -11.79
C CYS A 178 7.74 4.87 -11.54
N ASN A 179 8.56 5.65 -10.81
CA ASN A 179 8.29 7.07 -10.57
C ASN A 179 8.30 7.90 -11.87
N GLU A 180 9.30 7.71 -12.73
CA GLU A 180 9.44 8.47 -13.99
C GLU A 180 8.36 8.10 -15.01
N LEU A 181 8.01 6.82 -15.10
CA LEU A 181 6.99 6.32 -16.02
C LEU A 181 5.57 6.54 -15.50
N GLY A 182 5.40 6.87 -14.20
CA GLY A 182 4.12 7.10 -13.55
C GLY A 182 3.35 5.82 -13.29
N MET A 183 3.95 4.86 -12.57
CA MET A 183 3.40 3.53 -12.27
C MET A 183 3.33 3.26 -10.77
N ASP A 184 2.28 2.57 -10.33
CA ASP A 184 2.18 1.97 -9.01
C ASP A 184 3.21 0.84 -8.87
N THR A 185 4.15 0.98 -7.93
CA THR A 185 5.21 -0.02 -7.72
C THR A 185 4.65 -1.36 -7.25
N ILE A 186 3.56 -1.36 -6.46
CA ILE A 186 2.94 -2.58 -5.95
C ILE A 186 2.38 -3.40 -7.12
N SER A 187 1.43 -2.83 -7.86
CA SER A 187 0.78 -3.56 -8.96
C SER A 187 1.79 -3.93 -10.06
N THR A 188 2.79 -3.08 -10.31
CA THR A 188 3.86 -3.38 -11.26
C THR A 188 4.67 -4.60 -10.83
N GLY A 189 5.22 -4.60 -9.61
CA GLY A 189 6.06 -5.70 -9.11
C GLY A 189 5.27 -6.99 -8.95
N MET A 190 4.07 -6.94 -8.36
CA MET A 190 3.24 -8.12 -8.16
C MET A 190 2.74 -8.73 -9.49
N THR A 191 2.49 -7.92 -10.52
CA THR A 191 2.15 -8.43 -11.86
C THR A 191 3.34 -9.14 -12.50
N ILE A 192 4.55 -8.58 -12.37
CA ILE A 192 5.78 -9.24 -12.85
C ILE A 192 6.02 -10.54 -12.08
N ALA A 193 5.86 -10.54 -10.74
CA ALA A 193 6.01 -11.74 -9.92
C ALA A 193 5.02 -12.86 -10.32
N ALA A 194 3.76 -12.51 -10.61
CA ALA A 194 2.79 -13.47 -11.14
C ALA A 194 3.22 -14.02 -12.51
N ALA A 195 3.74 -13.18 -13.40
CA ALA A 195 4.25 -13.60 -14.70
C ALA A 195 5.50 -14.53 -14.55
N MET A 196 6.39 -14.22 -13.61
CA MET A 196 7.55 -15.10 -13.29
C MET A 196 7.09 -16.48 -12.82
N GLU A 197 6.11 -16.56 -11.92
CA GLU A 197 5.55 -17.84 -11.50
C GLU A 197 4.90 -18.61 -12.66
N MET A 198 4.12 -17.91 -13.49
CA MET A 198 3.48 -18.52 -14.65
C MET A 198 4.50 -19.04 -15.67
N TYR A 199 5.60 -18.30 -15.87
CA TYR A 199 6.70 -18.76 -16.73
C TYR A 199 7.37 -20.02 -16.17
N GLU A 200 7.71 -20.04 -14.88
CA GLU A 200 8.33 -21.21 -14.25
C GLU A 200 7.44 -22.45 -14.27
N LYS A 201 6.13 -22.27 -14.20
CA LYS A 201 5.14 -23.35 -14.34
C LYS A 201 4.86 -23.77 -15.78
N GLY A 202 5.44 -23.06 -16.77
CA GLY A 202 5.20 -23.31 -18.18
C GLY A 202 3.80 -22.91 -18.67
N TYR A 203 3.12 -22.02 -17.96
CA TYR A 203 1.80 -21.51 -18.34
C TYR A 203 1.89 -20.40 -19.39
N ILE A 204 3.00 -19.64 -19.39
CA ILE A 204 3.33 -18.66 -20.43
C ILE A 204 4.51 -19.19 -21.22
N PRO A 205 4.40 -19.42 -22.52
CA PRO A 205 5.52 -19.85 -23.36
C PRO A 205 6.53 -18.71 -23.51
N GLU A 206 7.82 -19.07 -23.61
CA GLU A 206 8.91 -18.08 -23.73
C GLU A 206 8.78 -17.22 -24.99
N GLU A 207 8.22 -17.77 -26.07
CA GLU A 207 7.97 -17.04 -27.31
C GLU A 207 6.99 -15.86 -27.17
N ASP A 208 6.05 -15.91 -26.22
CA ASP A 208 5.14 -14.81 -25.93
C ASP A 208 5.83 -13.67 -25.16
N ILE A 209 6.79 -14.02 -24.28
CA ILE A 209 7.57 -13.07 -23.49
C ILE A 209 8.74 -12.49 -24.31
N GLY A 210 9.34 -13.32 -25.16
CA GLY A 210 10.50 -13.00 -25.99
C GLY A 210 11.85 -13.22 -25.27
N GLN A 211 11.81 -13.64 -23.99
CA GLN A 211 13.00 -13.96 -23.18
C GLN A 211 12.60 -14.77 -21.94
N PRO A 212 13.55 -15.45 -21.25
CA PRO A 212 13.29 -16.02 -19.94
C PRO A 212 12.82 -14.95 -18.93
N LEU A 213 11.87 -15.33 -18.07
CA LEU A 213 11.34 -14.44 -17.00
C LEU A 213 11.31 -15.23 -15.68
N ARG A 214 12.45 -15.30 -14.98
CA ARG A 214 12.64 -16.10 -13.78
C ARG A 214 12.67 -15.26 -12.52
N PHE A 215 12.24 -15.81 -11.40
CA PHE A 215 12.48 -15.18 -10.10
C PHE A 215 13.97 -14.92 -9.87
N GLY A 216 14.28 -13.71 -9.36
CA GLY A 216 15.65 -13.26 -9.12
C GLY A 216 16.32 -12.57 -10.30
N ASP A 217 15.72 -12.58 -11.48
CA ASP A 217 16.25 -11.90 -12.66
C ASP A 217 15.89 -10.40 -12.61
N ALA A 218 16.84 -9.61 -12.11
CA ALA A 218 16.68 -8.19 -11.92
C ALA A 218 16.59 -7.41 -13.25
N ASP A 219 17.34 -7.82 -14.26
CA ASP A 219 17.37 -7.16 -15.56
C ASP A 219 16.06 -7.38 -16.31
N ALA A 220 15.59 -8.63 -16.33
CA ALA A 220 14.28 -8.94 -16.90
C ALA A 220 13.16 -8.17 -16.19
N MET A 221 13.20 -8.03 -14.86
CA MET A 221 12.23 -7.23 -14.11
C MET A 221 12.24 -5.75 -14.56
N ILE A 222 13.41 -5.12 -14.67
CA ILE A 222 13.54 -3.72 -15.10
C ILE A 222 13.05 -3.54 -16.53
N GLU A 223 13.36 -4.46 -17.42
CA GLU A 223 12.90 -4.41 -18.81
C GLU A 223 11.36 -4.52 -18.88
N MET A 224 10.75 -5.42 -18.10
CA MET A 224 9.30 -5.56 -18.06
C MET A 224 8.61 -4.28 -17.57
N ILE A 225 9.16 -3.55 -16.60
CA ILE A 225 8.63 -2.25 -16.16
C ILE A 225 8.53 -1.26 -17.33
N GLN A 226 9.57 -1.17 -18.14
CA GLN A 226 9.58 -0.28 -19.30
C GLN A 226 8.59 -0.73 -20.37
N LYS A 227 8.59 -2.01 -20.69
CA LYS A 227 7.62 -2.60 -21.64
C LYS A 227 6.19 -2.39 -21.22
N MET A 228 5.86 -2.54 -19.94
CA MET A 228 4.52 -2.27 -19.37
C MET A 228 4.08 -0.82 -19.60
N ALA A 229 4.95 0.14 -19.32
CA ALA A 229 4.62 1.56 -19.45
C ALA A 229 4.33 1.97 -20.90
N TYR A 230 5.01 1.34 -21.85
CA TYR A 230 4.85 1.62 -23.29
C TYR A 230 3.95 0.61 -24.02
N ARG A 231 3.43 -0.41 -23.33
CA ARG A 231 2.66 -1.51 -23.91
C ARG A 231 3.40 -2.21 -25.07
N ASP A 232 4.71 -2.37 -24.92
CA ASP A 232 5.58 -2.96 -25.93
C ASP A 232 5.66 -4.47 -25.78
N GLY A 233 5.32 -5.22 -26.84
CA GLY A 233 5.36 -6.69 -26.85
C GLY A 233 4.58 -7.31 -25.70
N PHE A 234 5.21 -8.17 -24.89
CA PHE A 234 4.59 -8.79 -23.71
C PHE A 234 4.15 -7.76 -22.66
N GLY A 235 4.77 -6.57 -22.66
CA GLY A 235 4.39 -5.46 -21.79
C GLY A 235 2.93 -5.03 -21.94
N ASP A 236 2.31 -5.22 -23.11
CA ASP A 236 0.88 -4.94 -23.30
C ASP A 236 0.00 -5.86 -22.44
N SER A 237 0.33 -7.14 -22.36
CA SER A 237 -0.37 -8.09 -21.49
C SER A 237 -0.14 -7.79 -19.99
N LEU A 238 1.09 -7.43 -19.61
CA LEU A 238 1.41 -7.03 -18.25
C LEU A 238 0.71 -5.73 -17.83
N ALA A 239 0.54 -4.77 -18.74
CA ALA A 239 -0.13 -3.50 -18.48
C ALA A 239 -1.61 -3.64 -18.09
N GLU A 240 -2.21 -4.81 -18.30
CA GLU A 240 -3.56 -5.18 -17.87
C GLU A 240 -3.64 -5.67 -16.41
N GLY A 241 -2.51 -5.85 -15.72
CA GLY A 241 -2.43 -6.36 -14.36
C GLY A 241 -2.51 -7.89 -14.26
N SER A 242 -2.11 -8.42 -13.09
CA SER A 242 -1.97 -9.87 -12.87
C SER A 242 -3.26 -10.65 -13.01
N TYR A 243 -4.39 -10.07 -12.60
CA TYR A 243 -5.71 -10.72 -12.72
C TYR A 243 -6.07 -11.06 -14.18
N ARG A 244 -5.93 -10.07 -15.09
CA ARG A 244 -6.27 -10.26 -16.50
C ARG A 244 -5.21 -11.09 -17.23
N LEU A 245 -3.94 -10.91 -16.85
CA LEU A 245 -2.84 -11.73 -17.35
C LEU A 245 -3.10 -13.22 -17.06
N ALA A 246 -3.34 -13.56 -15.80
CA ALA A 246 -3.57 -14.94 -15.37
C ALA A 246 -4.82 -15.54 -16.03
N ALA A 247 -5.89 -14.77 -16.13
CA ALA A 247 -7.10 -15.19 -16.84
C ALA A 247 -6.87 -15.44 -18.34
N LYS A 248 -6.05 -14.60 -19.01
CA LYS A 248 -5.69 -14.76 -20.44
C LYS A 248 -5.04 -16.12 -20.71
N TYR A 249 -4.21 -16.60 -19.80
CA TYR A 249 -3.51 -17.89 -19.95
C TYR A 249 -4.23 -19.07 -19.26
N GLY A 250 -5.44 -18.85 -18.72
CA GLY A 250 -6.28 -19.91 -18.15
C GLY A 250 -5.91 -20.33 -16.71
N HIS A 251 -5.12 -19.52 -16.00
CA HIS A 251 -4.62 -19.80 -14.65
C HIS A 251 -4.95 -18.68 -13.63
N PRO A 252 -6.25 -18.33 -13.46
CA PRO A 252 -6.66 -17.22 -12.58
C PRO A 252 -6.24 -17.39 -11.13
N GLU A 253 -5.98 -18.61 -10.67
CA GLU A 253 -5.52 -18.94 -9.32
C GLU A 253 -4.13 -18.38 -8.98
N ILE A 254 -3.32 -18.03 -9.98
CA ILE A 254 -1.99 -17.44 -9.80
C ILE A 254 -2.08 -15.96 -9.39
N ALA A 255 -3.13 -15.26 -9.80
CA ALA A 255 -3.27 -13.85 -9.47
C ALA A 255 -3.63 -13.64 -8.00
N VAL A 256 -2.78 -12.92 -7.27
CA VAL A 256 -3.01 -12.55 -5.87
C VAL A 256 -3.62 -11.16 -5.81
N THR A 257 -4.95 -11.10 -5.97
CA THR A 257 -5.71 -9.85 -6.08
C THR A 257 -7.02 -9.90 -5.29
N ALA A 258 -7.49 -8.74 -4.80
CA ALA A 258 -8.88 -8.55 -4.40
C ALA A 258 -9.46 -7.38 -5.20
N ARG A 259 -10.69 -7.51 -5.71
CA ARG A 259 -11.30 -6.55 -6.66
C ARG A 259 -10.36 -6.23 -7.84
N LYS A 260 -9.59 -7.21 -8.31
CA LYS A 260 -8.62 -7.12 -9.42
C LYS A 260 -7.42 -6.18 -9.14
N GLN A 261 -7.21 -5.77 -7.91
CA GLN A 261 -6.04 -5.01 -7.48
C GLN A 261 -5.08 -5.92 -6.72
N GLU A 262 -3.80 -5.89 -7.08
CA GLU A 262 -2.74 -6.71 -6.50
C GLU A 262 -2.57 -6.43 -5.00
N PHE A 263 -2.20 -7.47 -4.23
CA PHE A 263 -1.96 -7.33 -2.79
C PHE A 263 -0.71 -6.51 -2.51
N PRO A 264 -0.74 -5.69 -1.44
CA PRO A 264 0.45 -5.05 -0.90
C PRO A 264 1.34 -6.03 -0.12
N GLY A 265 2.40 -5.52 0.47
CA GLY A 265 3.51 -6.26 1.05
C GLY A 265 3.24 -7.03 2.36
N TYR A 266 2.00 -7.39 2.68
CA TYR A 266 1.66 -8.16 3.89
C TYR A 266 0.88 -9.42 3.52
N ASP A 267 1.46 -10.60 3.79
CA ASP A 267 0.76 -11.87 3.56
C ASP A 267 -0.33 -12.08 4.63
N PRO A 268 -1.61 -12.07 4.25
CA PRO A 268 -2.71 -12.12 5.21
C PRO A 268 -2.90 -13.48 5.87
N ARG A 269 -2.25 -14.54 5.38
CA ARG A 269 -2.27 -15.85 6.03
C ARG A 269 -1.58 -15.80 7.40
N GLY A 270 -0.64 -14.88 7.59
CA GLY A 270 0.00 -14.60 8.88
C GLY A 270 -0.48 -13.31 9.56
N SER A 271 -1.53 -12.66 9.04
CA SER A 271 -2.10 -11.40 9.55
C SER A 271 -3.60 -11.38 9.20
N GLN A 272 -4.42 -12.06 10.02
CA GLN A 272 -5.82 -12.35 9.72
C GLN A 272 -6.68 -11.10 9.51
N GLY A 273 -6.43 -10.05 10.28
CA GLY A 273 -7.13 -8.77 10.13
C GLY A 273 -6.83 -8.09 8.78
N MET A 274 -5.59 -8.20 8.28
CA MET A 274 -5.27 -7.74 6.93
C MET A 274 -6.03 -8.53 5.86
N GLY A 275 -6.28 -9.82 6.09
CA GLY A 275 -7.10 -10.64 5.19
C GLY A 275 -8.53 -10.12 5.09
N LEU A 276 -9.17 -9.85 6.20
CA LEU A 276 -10.51 -9.25 6.22
C LEU A 276 -10.51 -7.88 5.54
N LEU A 277 -9.57 -7.02 5.89
CA LEU A 277 -9.41 -5.70 5.27
C LEU A 277 -9.31 -5.79 3.73
N TYR A 278 -8.48 -6.67 3.19
CA TYR A 278 -8.33 -6.79 1.74
C TYR A 278 -9.60 -7.28 1.04
N ALA A 279 -10.40 -8.11 1.71
CA ALA A 279 -11.67 -8.58 1.18
C ALA A 279 -12.76 -7.49 1.19
N THR A 280 -12.79 -6.63 2.22
CA THR A 280 -13.86 -5.64 2.45
C THR A 280 -13.55 -4.24 1.92
N SER A 281 -12.27 -3.90 1.77
CA SER A 281 -11.82 -2.57 1.32
C SER A 281 -12.53 -2.08 0.06
N ASN A 282 -12.98 -0.84 0.10
CA ASN A 282 -13.66 -0.19 -1.02
C ASN A 282 -12.77 0.03 -2.25
N LYS A 283 -11.45 0.00 -2.11
CA LYS A 283 -10.48 0.10 -3.24
C LYS A 283 -9.99 -1.25 -3.75
N GLY A 284 -10.33 -2.35 -3.10
CA GLY A 284 -9.71 -3.64 -3.33
C GLY A 284 -8.49 -3.84 -2.40
N ALA A 285 -7.58 -4.75 -2.72
CA ALA A 285 -6.45 -5.05 -1.84
C ALA A 285 -5.57 -3.81 -1.60
N SER A 286 -5.84 -3.12 -0.51
CA SER A 286 -5.10 -1.92 -0.11
C SER A 286 -4.88 -1.90 1.41
N HIS A 287 -3.62 -1.82 1.85
CA HIS A 287 -3.29 -1.60 3.25
C HIS A 287 -3.71 -0.19 3.72
N MET A 288 -3.82 0.77 2.81
CA MET A 288 -4.15 2.18 3.10
C MET A 288 -5.65 2.45 3.29
N GLU A 289 -6.47 1.41 3.42
CA GLU A 289 -7.91 1.56 3.73
C GLU A 289 -8.25 1.24 5.20
N GLY A 290 -7.27 0.86 6.01
CA GLY A 290 -7.50 0.49 7.39
C GLY A 290 -6.30 -0.14 8.10
N ASP A 291 -5.21 -0.33 7.39
CA ASP A 291 -3.87 -0.87 7.77
C ASP A 291 -3.78 -1.51 9.18
N LEU A 292 -4.47 -2.63 9.38
CA LEU A 292 -4.44 -3.33 10.67
C LEU A 292 -3.04 -3.86 11.03
N ALA A 293 -2.09 -3.84 10.08
CA ALA A 293 -0.69 -4.12 10.34
C ALA A 293 -0.10 -3.17 11.40
N TYR A 294 -0.62 -1.95 11.56
CA TYR A 294 -0.23 -1.10 12.68
C TYR A 294 -0.35 -1.82 14.01
N SER A 295 -1.46 -2.48 14.27
CA SER A 295 -1.67 -3.24 15.53
C SER A 295 -1.13 -4.67 15.46
N GLU A 296 -1.32 -5.39 14.36
CA GLU A 296 -0.91 -6.80 14.21
C GLU A 296 0.62 -6.96 14.09
N VAL A 297 1.28 -6.04 13.38
CA VAL A 297 2.72 -6.12 13.09
C VAL A 297 3.52 -5.20 14.03
N PHE A 298 3.15 -3.93 14.11
CA PHE A 298 3.94 -2.92 14.80
C PHE A 298 3.52 -2.68 16.26
N GLY A 299 2.34 -3.17 16.68
CA GLY A 299 1.82 -2.96 18.03
C GLY A 299 1.45 -1.51 18.32
N VAL A 300 0.96 -0.78 17.34
CA VAL A 300 0.57 0.62 17.44
C VAL A 300 -0.90 0.77 16.98
N PRO A 301 -1.75 1.39 17.75
CA PRO A 301 -1.50 1.91 19.11
C PRO A 301 -1.30 0.80 20.16
N GLU A 302 -1.82 -0.40 19.90
CA GLU A 302 -1.77 -1.57 20.79
C GLU A 302 -1.47 -2.85 20.00
N LYS A 303 -0.72 -3.78 20.61
CA LYS A 303 -0.40 -5.08 19.99
C LYS A 303 -1.57 -6.04 20.10
N ILE A 304 -1.99 -6.58 18.95
CA ILE A 304 -2.99 -7.65 18.86
C ILE A 304 -2.39 -8.89 18.20
N ASP A 305 -2.95 -10.08 18.49
CA ASP A 305 -2.49 -11.33 17.89
C ASP A 305 -2.84 -11.38 16.40
N PRO A 306 -1.85 -11.46 15.49
CA PRO A 306 -2.08 -11.50 14.04
C PRO A 306 -2.68 -12.81 13.55
N LEU A 307 -2.56 -13.92 14.31
CA LEU A 307 -2.90 -15.28 13.87
C LEU A 307 -4.30 -15.74 14.23
N THR A 308 -5.04 -14.96 15.03
CA THR A 308 -6.44 -15.25 15.36
C THR A 308 -7.39 -14.48 14.46
N SER A 309 -8.50 -15.11 14.06
CA SER A 309 -9.64 -14.47 13.40
C SER A 309 -10.64 -13.85 14.41
N GLU A 310 -10.58 -14.26 15.67
CA GLU A 310 -11.50 -13.80 16.71
C GLU A 310 -11.29 -12.31 17.01
N GLY A 311 -12.38 -11.54 17.05
CA GLY A 311 -12.39 -10.11 17.38
C GLY A 311 -11.81 -9.20 16.29
N LYS A 312 -11.54 -9.70 15.08
CA LYS A 312 -10.98 -8.88 13.99
C LYS A 312 -12.02 -7.98 13.33
N ALA A 313 -13.25 -8.42 13.21
CA ALA A 313 -14.29 -7.68 12.50
C ALA A 313 -14.49 -6.25 13.02
N PRO A 314 -14.75 -6.00 14.33
CA PRO A 314 -14.91 -4.65 14.84
C PRO A 314 -13.63 -3.80 14.75
N LEU A 315 -12.46 -4.43 14.83
CA LEU A 315 -11.19 -3.71 14.68
C LEU A 315 -10.97 -3.23 13.24
N VAL A 316 -11.21 -4.10 12.26
CA VAL A 316 -11.11 -3.72 10.83
C VAL A 316 -12.08 -2.59 10.53
N ALA A 317 -13.35 -2.69 10.93
CA ALA A 317 -14.34 -1.63 10.72
C ALA A 317 -13.87 -0.29 11.34
N ARG A 318 -13.32 -0.34 12.55
CA ARG A 318 -12.80 0.85 13.24
C ARG A 318 -11.61 1.48 12.51
N PHE A 319 -10.68 0.66 12.04
CA PHE A 319 -9.52 1.14 11.30
C PHE A 319 -9.92 1.72 9.93
N GLU A 320 -10.84 1.09 9.22
CA GLU A 320 -11.40 1.62 7.96
C GLU A 320 -12.05 3.00 8.16
N ASP A 321 -12.84 3.18 9.22
CA ASP A 321 -13.41 4.47 9.56
C ASP A 321 -12.35 5.53 9.88
N ALA A 322 -11.34 5.18 10.68
CA ALA A 322 -10.26 6.09 11.01
C ALA A 322 -9.46 6.51 9.77
N PHE A 323 -9.19 5.58 8.85
CA PHE A 323 -8.48 5.88 7.60
C PHE A 323 -9.33 6.70 6.63
N ALA A 324 -10.62 6.47 6.55
CA ALA A 324 -11.54 7.33 5.80
C ALA A 324 -11.51 8.78 6.30
N LEU A 325 -11.39 8.99 7.62
CA LEU A 325 -11.19 10.33 8.19
C LEU A 325 -9.83 10.93 7.85
N ILE A 326 -8.75 10.15 7.90
CA ILE A 326 -7.40 10.60 7.54
C ILE A 326 -7.39 11.11 6.10
N ASP A 327 -7.98 10.35 5.19
CA ASP A 327 -8.06 10.69 3.76
C ASP A 327 -8.95 11.93 3.53
N ALA A 328 -10.13 11.98 4.13
CA ALA A 328 -11.04 13.13 4.02
C ALA A 328 -10.44 14.41 4.60
N ALA A 329 -9.64 14.31 5.67
CA ALA A 329 -8.95 15.46 6.27
C ALA A 329 -7.65 15.83 5.54
N GLY A 330 -7.18 15.02 4.57
CA GLY A 330 -5.94 15.25 3.84
C GLY A 330 -4.69 15.11 4.71
N LEU A 331 -4.71 14.20 5.69
CA LEU A 331 -3.60 13.97 6.63
C LEU A 331 -2.71 12.82 6.17
N CYS A 332 -1.45 12.85 6.62
CA CYS A 332 -0.54 11.72 6.46
C CYS A 332 -0.80 10.68 7.54
N VAL A 333 -0.95 9.41 7.16
CA VAL A 333 -1.22 8.30 8.07
C VAL A 333 -0.15 8.15 9.16
N PHE A 334 1.15 8.30 8.83
CA PHE A 334 2.24 8.21 9.81
C PHE A 334 2.18 9.28 10.91
N LEU A 335 1.59 10.43 10.59
CA LEU A 335 1.33 11.46 11.58
C LEU A 335 0.03 11.20 12.33
N ALA A 336 -1.04 10.82 11.61
CA ALA A 336 -2.38 10.74 12.16
C ALA A 336 -2.52 9.62 13.19
N VAL A 337 -2.19 8.38 12.83
CA VAL A 337 -2.35 7.21 13.71
C VAL A 337 -1.62 7.38 15.05
N ARG A 338 -0.43 8.00 15.04
CA ARG A 338 0.39 8.12 16.25
C ARG A 338 0.17 9.41 17.07
N TYR A 339 -0.24 10.51 16.44
CA TYR A 339 -0.24 11.82 17.10
C TYR A 339 -1.58 12.55 17.04
N VAL A 340 -2.54 12.05 16.28
CA VAL A 340 -3.83 12.72 16.05
C VAL A 340 -5.00 11.90 16.59
N PHE A 341 -4.90 10.58 16.57
CA PHE A 341 -5.82 9.68 17.27
C PHE A 341 -5.32 9.39 18.70
N ASP A 342 -6.20 8.91 19.55
CA ASP A 342 -5.85 8.46 20.90
C ASP A 342 -5.06 7.15 20.84
N GLU A 343 -4.19 6.90 21.83
CA GLU A 343 -3.28 5.76 21.84
C GLU A 343 -3.97 4.46 22.33
N ASP A 344 -5.05 4.09 21.66
CA ASP A 344 -5.74 2.79 21.87
C ASP A 344 -6.32 2.27 20.54
N VAL A 345 -6.71 0.98 20.50
CA VAL A 345 -7.26 0.34 19.28
C VAL A 345 -8.57 0.94 18.78
N ASN A 346 -9.24 1.74 19.59
CA ASN A 346 -10.45 2.44 19.17
C ASN A 346 -10.18 3.63 18.26
N LEU A 347 -8.92 4.10 18.19
CA LEU A 347 -8.49 5.22 17.36
C LEU A 347 -9.45 6.42 17.51
N TRP A 348 -9.72 6.82 18.77
CA TRP A 348 -10.66 7.89 19.04
C TRP A 348 -10.11 9.24 18.54
N PRO A 349 -10.85 10.03 17.75
CA PRO A 349 -10.29 11.17 17.00
C PRO A 349 -10.24 12.47 17.82
N THR A 350 -9.78 12.43 19.06
CA THR A 350 -9.80 13.61 19.98
C THR A 350 -9.08 14.82 19.38
N ARG A 351 -7.82 14.65 18.97
CA ARG A 351 -7.05 15.77 18.39
C ARG A 351 -7.47 16.10 16.97
N LEU A 352 -7.93 15.13 16.19
CA LEU A 352 -8.48 15.39 14.87
C LEU A 352 -9.72 16.29 14.98
N THR A 353 -10.60 16.01 15.93
CA THR A 353 -11.76 16.85 16.22
C THR A 353 -11.36 18.28 16.58
N GLN A 354 -10.33 18.45 17.42
CA GLN A 354 -9.79 19.78 17.74
C GLN A 354 -9.26 20.49 16.48
N LEU A 355 -8.48 19.80 15.64
CA LEU A 355 -7.97 20.37 14.39
C LEU A 355 -9.11 20.81 13.46
N MET A 356 -10.15 20.00 13.32
CA MET A 356 -11.34 20.32 12.51
C MET A 356 -12.07 21.55 13.05
N ASN A 357 -12.32 21.61 14.37
CA ASN A 357 -13.01 22.75 15.00
C ASN A 357 -12.20 24.05 14.89
N LEU A 358 -10.89 24.01 15.14
CA LEU A 358 -10.00 25.17 14.99
C LEU A 358 -9.90 25.67 13.54
N THR A 359 -10.05 24.77 12.57
CA THR A 359 -10.03 25.10 11.14
C THR A 359 -11.33 25.71 10.68
N THR A 360 -12.46 25.09 11.02
CA THR A 360 -13.79 25.40 10.44
C THR A 360 -14.63 26.32 11.29
N GLY A 361 -14.39 26.38 12.60
CA GLY A 361 -15.24 27.06 13.58
C GLY A 361 -16.48 26.23 13.98
N ALA A 362 -16.54 24.98 13.58
CA ALA A 362 -17.56 24.05 14.05
C ALA A 362 -17.30 23.64 15.52
N GLU A 363 -18.29 23.02 16.15
CA GLU A 363 -18.23 22.52 17.53
C GLU A 363 -18.48 21.01 17.55
N TYR A 364 -17.80 20.28 16.63
CA TYR A 364 -17.92 18.81 16.57
C TYR A 364 -17.39 18.16 17.84
N THR A 365 -18.05 17.10 18.25
CA THR A 365 -17.56 16.14 19.23
C THR A 365 -16.81 15.01 18.52
N PRO A 366 -15.91 14.27 19.21
CA PRO A 366 -15.27 13.08 18.64
C PRO A 366 -16.26 12.02 18.14
N ALA A 367 -17.41 11.86 18.82
CA ALA A 367 -18.45 10.92 18.40
C ALA A 367 -19.09 11.32 17.05
N GLU A 368 -19.36 12.60 16.83
CA GLU A 368 -19.90 13.09 15.55
C GLU A 368 -18.89 12.95 14.42
N ILE A 369 -17.59 13.11 14.70
CA ILE A 369 -16.52 12.88 13.73
C ILE A 369 -16.44 11.39 13.36
N MET A 370 -16.53 10.47 14.33
CA MET A 370 -16.57 9.03 14.02
C MET A 370 -17.82 8.64 13.24
N GLN A 371 -18.98 9.22 13.56
CA GLN A 371 -20.18 9.00 12.77
C GLN A 371 -20.05 9.53 11.33
N ALA A 372 -19.28 10.61 11.13
CA ALA A 372 -18.97 11.09 9.79
C ALA A 372 -18.05 10.09 9.04
N ALA A 373 -17.09 9.47 9.73
CA ALA A 373 -16.22 8.44 9.18
C ALA A 373 -17.02 7.24 8.65
N GLU A 374 -17.88 6.69 9.48
CA GLU A 374 -18.77 5.59 9.11
C GLU A 374 -19.63 5.94 7.89
N ARG A 375 -20.18 7.18 7.84
CA ARG A 375 -20.94 7.64 6.68
C ARG A 375 -20.09 7.75 5.42
N ILE A 376 -18.83 8.18 5.51
CA ILE A 376 -17.90 8.24 4.36
C ILE A 376 -17.72 6.82 3.83
N TYR A 377 -17.34 5.87 4.69
CA TYR A 377 -17.10 4.50 4.30
C TYR A 377 -18.34 3.82 3.68
N ASN A 378 -19.50 3.99 4.32
CA ASN A 378 -20.77 3.47 3.80
C ASN A 378 -21.16 4.12 2.45
N LEU A 379 -20.88 5.40 2.24
CA LEU A 379 -21.15 6.08 0.97
C LEU A 379 -20.27 5.54 -0.15
N GLU A 380 -18.99 5.28 0.12
CA GLU A 380 -18.07 4.64 -0.80
C GLU A 380 -18.54 3.21 -1.15
N ARG A 381 -18.99 2.46 -0.15
CA ARG A 381 -19.58 1.12 -0.37
C ARG A 381 -20.80 1.16 -1.27
N LEU A 382 -21.73 2.08 -1.02
CA LEU A 382 -22.93 2.26 -1.86
C LEU A 382 -22.57 2.68 -3.29
N PHE A 383 -21.53 3.50 -3.46
CA PHE A 383 -21.02 3.86 -4.78
C PHE A 383 -20.52 2.62 -5.54
N LEU A 384 -19.75 1.75 -4.88
CA LEU A 384 -19.25 0.50 -5.49
C LEU A 384 -20.39 -0.43 -5.89
N ILE A 385 -21.38 -0.61 -5.02
CA ILE A 385 -22.57 -1.41 -5.32
C ILE A 385 -23.29 -0.85 -6.55
N GLY A 386 -23.47 0.47 -6.60
CA GLY A 386 -24.03 1.16 -7.78
C GLY A 386 -23.18 1.00 -9.05
N ALA A 387 -21.88 0.80 -8.91
CA ALA A 387 -20.95 0.51 -10.01
C ALA A 387 -20.88 -0.98 -10.39
N GLY A 388 -21.62 -1.85 -9.70
CA GLY A 388 -21.71 -3.29 -9.99
C GLY A 388 -20.74 -4.17 -9.19
N SER A 389 -20.06 -3.62 -8.16
CA SER A 389 -19.24 -4.40 -7.24
C SER A 389 -19.99 -4.61 -5.92
N GLY A 390 -20.10 -5.84 -5.45
CA GLY A 390 -20.88 -6.20 -4.26
C GLY A 390 -20.28 -7.37 -3.48
N LYS A 391 -21.13 -8.08 -2.73
CA LYS A 391 -20.74 -9.21 -1.87
C LYS A 391 -19.84 -10.26 -2.56
N ASN A 392 -20.09 -10.57 -3.81
CA ASN A 392 -19.30 -11.56 -4.54
C ASN A 392 -17.84 -11.14 -4.75
N ASP A 393 -17.55 -9.85 -4.61
CA ASP A 393 -16.21 -9.29 -4.68
C ASP A 393 -15.54 -9.19 -3.29
N ASP A 394 -16.31 -9.41 -2.19
CA ASP A 394 -15.80 -9.43 -0.83
C ASP A 394 -15.15 -10.81 -0.55
N THR A 395 -14.08 -11.09 -1.25
CA THR A 395 -13.39 -12.37 -1.22
C THR A 395 -11.88 -12.18 -1.41
N LEU A 396 -11.15 -13.28 -1.20
CA LEU A 396 -9.71 -13.34 -1.37
C LEU A 396 -9.33 -14.33 -2.47
N PRO A 397 -8.13 -14.20 -3.07
CA PRO A 397 -7.68 -15.14 -4.08
C PRO A 397 -7.49 -16.55 -3.51
N TYR A 398 -7.53 -17.54 -4.40
CA TYR A 398 -7.44 -18.97 -4.07
C TYR A 398 -6.29 -19.27 -3.11
N ARG A 399 -5.10 -18.73 -3.38
CA ARG A 399 -3.90 -18.94 -2.54
C ARG A 399 -4.13 -18.57 -1.08
N MET A 400 -4.80 -17.46 -0.80
CA MET A 400 -5.01 -17.00 0.58
C MET A 400 -6.03 -17.83 1.35
N LEU A 401 -6.99 -18.43 0.65
CA LEU A 401 -8.05 -19.22 1.26
C LEU A 401 -7.72 -20.72 1.34
N HIS A 402 -6.83 -21.22 0.47
CA HIS A 402 -6.67 -22.67 0.28
C HIS A 402 -5.22 -23.18 0.32
N GLU A 403 -4.21 -22.31 0.16
CA GLU A 403 -2.81 -22.71 0.20
C GLU A 403 -2.19 -22.27 1.54
N PRO A 404 -1.96 -23.18 2.50
CA PRO A 404 -1.39 -22.81 3.79
C PRO A 404 0.02 -22.22 3.66
N LEU A 405 0.36 -21.24 4.52
CA LEU A 405 1.75 -20.77 4.64
C LEU A 405 2.68 -21.94 4.91
N PRO A 406 3.77 -22.07 4.13
CA PRO A 406 4.68 -23.22 4.26
C PRO A 406 5.61 -23.14 5.48
N ASP A 407 5.89 -21.93 5.96
CA ASP A 407 6.87 -21.63 6.99
C ASP A 407 6.49 -20.44 7.90
N GLY A 408 7.41 -20.03 8.76
CA GLY A 408 7.25 -18.91 9.67
C GLY A 408 6.24 -19.15 10.81
N PRO A 409 5.94 -18.12 11.62
CA PRO A 409 4.97 -18.20 12.73
C PRO A 409 3.56 -18.57 12.29
N GLY A 410 3.15 -18.19 11.07
CA GLY A 410 1.86 -18.51 10.47
C GLY A 410 1.80 -19.85 9.74
N LYS A 411 2.84 -20.70 9.87
CA LYS A 411 2.87 -22.01 9.18
C LYS A 411 1.58 -22.80 9.35
N GLY A 412 1.04 -23.29 8.23
CA GLY A 412 -0.20 -24.07 8.19
C GLY A 412 -1.47 -23.23 8.20
N LYS A 413 -1.39 -21.90 8.32
CA LYS A 413 -2.55 -20.99 8.30
C LYS A 413 -2.96 -20.62 6.89
N VAL A 414 -4.26 -20.45 6.71
CA VAL A 414 -4.93 -19.73 5.63
C VAL A 414 -5.75 -18.60 6.25
N VAL A 415 -6.32 -17.72 5.45
CA VAL A 415 -7.24 -16.71 5.97
C VAL A 415 -8.60 -17.32 6.27
N GLU A 416 -9.08 -17.12 7.49
CA GLU A 416 -10.38 -17.64 7.96
C GLU A 416 -11.53 -16.65 7.64
N LEU A 417 -11.64 -16.26 6.35
CA LEU A 417 -12.56 -15.21 5.90
C LEU A 417 -14.03 -15.54 6.20
N ASP A 418 -14.44 -16.81 6.03
CA ASP A 418 -15.82 -17.27 6.26
C ASP A 418 -16.30 -17.04 7.70
N LYS A 419 -15.38 -16.93 8.67
CA LYS A 419 -15.70 -16.58 10.05
C LYS A 419 -15.83 -15.08 10.24
N MET A 420 -14.87 -14.33 9.68
CA MET A 420 -14.74 -12.89 9.91
C MET A 420 -15.73 -12.04 9.11
N LEU A 421 -16.03 -12.43 7.86
CA LEU A 421 -16.85 -11.60 6.97
C LEU A 421 -18.30 -11.43 7.46
N PRO A 422 -19.01 -12.49 7.94
CA PRO A 422 -20.35 -12.31 8.51
C PRO A 422 -20.37 -11.44 9.78
N GLU A 423 -19.33 -11.55 10.63
CA GLU A 423 -19.18 -10.72 11.82
C GLU A 423 -18.96 -9.25 11.44
N PHE A 424 -18.16 -9.00 10.39
CA PHE A 424 -17.91 -7.65 9.88
C PHE A 424 -19.20 -6.99 9.36
N TYR A 425 -20.02 -7.71 8.58
CA TYR A 425 -21.29 -7.16 8.11
C TYR A 425 -22.23 -6.84 9.28
N ALA A 426 -22.27 -7.73 10.28
CA ALA A 426 -23.09 -7.51 11.48
C ALA A 426 -22.60 -6.28 12.29
N ASP A 427 -21.29 -6.12 12.46
CA ASP A 427 -20.69 -4.97 13.16
C ASP A 427 -20.96 -3.66 12.44
N ARG A 428 -20.86 -3.66 11.09
CA ARG A 428 -21.20 -2.51 10.23
C ARG A 428 -22.69 -2.20 10.17
N GLY A 429 -23.56 -3.08 10.69
CA GLY A 429 -25.01 -2.95 10.51
C GLY A 429 -25.47 -3.18 9.06
N TRP A 430 -24.66 -3.83 8.24
CA TRP A 430 -24.99 -4.17 6.86
C TRP A 430 -25.84 -5.42 6.80
N ASP A 431 -26.59 -5.59 5.73
CA ASP A 431 -27.35 -6.81 5.50
C ASP A 431 -26.44 -7.98 5.06
N GLN A 432 -27.06 -9.17 4.91
CA GLN A 432 -26.34 -10.38 4.50
C GLN A 432 -25.73 -10.31 3.09
N ASP A 433 -26.11 -9.32 2.29
CA ASP A 433 -25.58 -9.06 0.95
C ASP A 433 -24.52 -7.94 0.96
N GLY A 434 -24.08 -7.51 2.16
CA GLY A 434 -23.06 -6.52 2.37
C GLY A 434 -23.51 -5.11 1.96
N VAL A 435 -24.80 -4.81 2.06
CA VAL A 435 -25.37 -3.49 1.76
C VAL A 435 -25.57 -2.73 3.07
N PRO A 436 -25.05 -1.46 3.16
CA PRO A 436 -25.26 -0.58 4.32
C PRO A 436 -26.72 -0.26 4.60
#